data_7fedf7bc415f399148614fd04e361a6c
#
_entry.id   7fedf7bc415f399148614fd04e361a6c
#
_cell.length_a   1.000
_cell.length_b   1.000
_cell.length_c   1.000
_cell.angle_alpha   90.00
_cell.angle_beta   90.00
_cell.angle_gamma   90.00
#
_symmetry.space_group_name_H-M   'P 1'
#
loop_
_entity.id
_entity.type
_entity.pdbx_description
1 polymer ?
#
loop_
_entity_poly.entity_id
_entity_poly.type
_entity_poly.pdbx_seq_one_letter_code
_entity_poly.pdbx_strand_id
1 'polypeptide(L)'
;MNFSQLLAAVRGGEASVIVPASWAQGRASFGGLMAALLFEAMRQKVVDGRPARSLAITFVGPAAPEVPITFEVEVLRDGKAVSTLLGRALQNGEVVTLMQGSFGAGRESVV
;
A
#
# COMPACT_ATOMS: atom_id res chain seq x y z
N MET A 1 -15.49 9.45 -5.56
CA MET A 1 -14.12 9.24 -6.01
C MET A 1 -13.98 7.87 -6.60
N ASN A 2 -13.41 7.76 -7.80
CA ASN A 2 -13.19 6.46 -8.38
C ASN A 2 -11.80 5.93 -7.98
N PHE A 3 -11.52 4.71 -8.37
CA PHE A 3 -10.27 4.06 -7.99
C PHE A 3 -9.04 4.84 -8.49
N SER A 4 -9.11 5.32 -9.72
CA SER A 4 -8.00 6.09 -10.29
C SER A 4 -7.73 7.37 -9.51
N GLN A 5 -8.77 8.02 -9.01
CA GLN A 5 -8.61 9.22 -8.21
C GLN A 5 -8.01 8.92 -6.85
N LEU A 6 -8.39 7.78 -6.26
CA LEU A 6 -7.80 7.37 -4.99
C LEU A 6 -6.32 7.07 -5.15
N LEU A 7 -5.95 6.35 -6.21
CA LEU A 7 -4.55 6.06 -6.49
C LEU A 7 -3.76 7.34 -6.75
N ALA A 8 -4.36 8.28 -7.48
CA ALA A 8 -3.71 9.54 -7.77
C ALA A 8 -3.45 10.35 -6.50
N ALA A 9 -4.38 10.33 -5.55
CA ALA A 9 -4.20 11.03 -4.29
C ALA A 9 -3.03 10.45 -3.51
N VAL A 10 -2.93 9.13 -3.44
CA VAL A 10 -1.81 8.47 -2.77
C VAL A 10 -0.50 8.79 -3.49
N ARG A 11 -0.52 8.71 -4.82
CA ARG A 11 0.65 8.98 -5.63
C ARG A 11 1.12 10.42 -5.47
N GLY A 12 0.18 11.35 -5.27
CA GLY A 12 0.48 12.75 -5.07
C GLY A 12 1.00 13.10 -3.69
N GLY A 13 1.08 12.11 -2.80
CA GLY A 13 1.61 12.35 -1.46
C GLY A 13 0.65 13.03 -0.51
N GLU A 14 -0.66 12.87 -0.73
CA GLU A 14 -1.65 13.45 0.18
C GLU A 14 -1.46 12.90 1.57
N ALA A 15 -1.63 13.75 2.57
CA ALA A 15 -1.46 13.35 3.97
C ALA A 15 -2.46 12.26 4.37
N SER A 16 -3.65 12.32 3.83
CA SER A 16 -4.64 11.28 4.11
C SER A 16 -5.57 11.13 2.90
N VAL A 17 -6.22 9.99 2.84
CA VAL A 17 -7.16 9.67 1.77
C VAL A 17 -8.44 9.16 2.43
N ILE A 18 -9.58 9.58 1.90
CA ILE A 18 -10.88 9.14 2.40
C ILE A 18 -11.57 8.33 1.31
N VAL A 19 -11.95 7.10 1.66
CA VAL A 19 -12.67 6.23 0.74
C VAL A 19 -14.16 6.39 0.99
N PRO A 20 -14.95 6.72 -0.04
CA PRO A 20 -16.39 6.90 0.14
C PRO A 20 -17.08 5.63 0.62
N ALA A 21 -18.19 5.81 1.32
CA ALA A 21 -18.97 4.69 1.83
C ALA A 21 -19.45 3.76 0.73
N SER A 22 -19.64 4.27 -0.48
CA SER A 22 -20.09 3.44 -1.60
C SER A 22 -19.14 2.30 -1.91
N TRP A 23 -17.87 2.42 -1.54
CA TRP A 23 -16.91 1.36 -1.78
C TRP A 23 -17.11 0.16 -0.86
N ALA A 24 -17.82 0.34 0.24
CA ALA A 24 -18.05 -0.74 1.18
C ALA A 24 -19.25 -1.60 0.81
N GLN A 25 -19.98 -1.20 -0.24
CA GLN A 25 -21.23 -1.89 -0.58
C GLN A 25 -21.10 -2.67 -1.87
N GLY A 26 -21.23 -3.98 -1.77
CA GLY A 26 -21.40 -4.83 -2.92
C GLY A 26 -20.25 -4.89 -3.90
N ARG A 27 -19.10 -4.41 -3.51
CA ARG A 27 -17.95 -4.42 -4.40
C ARG A 27 -16.94 -5.44 -3.97
N ALA A 28 -15.85 -5.47 -4.68
CA ALA A 28 -14.70 -6.22 -4.26
C ALA A 28 -14.34 -5.79 -2.85
N SER A 29 -13.62 -6.62 -2.15
CA SER A 29 -13.40 -6.44 -0.74
C SER A 29 -12.73 -5.09 -0.43
N PHE A 30 -13.21 -4.45 0.61
CA PHE A 30 -12.64 -3.20 1.08
C PHE A 30 -11.18 -3.42 1.49
N GLY A 31 -10.88 -4.61 2.02
CA GLY A 31 -9.50 -4.98 2.34
C GLY A 31 -8.60 -4.98 1.12
N GLY A 32 -9.11 -5.47 -0.01
CA GLY A 32 -8.36 -5.43 -1.27
C GLY A 32 -8.05 -4.03 -1.70
N LEU A 33 -9.00 -3.11 -1.54
CA LEU A 33 -8.77 -1.70 -1.84
C LEU A 33 -7.70 -1.12 -0.93
N MET A 34 -7.78 -1.40 0.38
CA MET A 34 -6.78 -0.93 1.33
C MET A 34 -5.39 -1.40 0.95
N ALA A 35 -5.28 -2.68 0.56
CA ALA A 35 -4.00 -3.24 0.15
C ALA A 35 -3.46 -2.54 -1.10
N ALA A 36 -4.34 -2.25 -2.07
CA ALA A 36 -3.92 -1.57 -3.30
C ALA A 36 -3.43 -0.15 -3.01
N LEU A 37 -4.12 0.57 -2.14
CA LEU A 37 -3.70 1.94 -1.79
C LEU A 37 -2.39 1.92 -1.02
N LEU A 38 -2.23 0.99 -0.10
CA LEU A 38 -1.00 0.86 0.66
C LEU A 38 0.17 0.48 -0.26
N PHE A 39 -0.06 -0.42 -1.20
CA PHE A 39 0.96 -0.81 -2.17
C PHE A 39 1.40 0.42 -2.97
N GLU A 40 0.45 1.25 -3.40
CA GLU A 40 0.79 2.46 -4.16
C GLU A 40 1.65 3.40 -3.33
N ALA A 41 1.34 3.55 -2.04
CA ALA A 41 2.14 4.39 -1.14
C ALA A 41 3.56 3.84 -1.02
N MET A 42 3.69 2.51 -0.91
CA MET A 42 5.01 1.88 -0.80
C MET A 42 5.81 2.05 -2.08
N ARG A 43 5.13 1.90 -3.22
CA ARG A 43 5.78 1.99 -4.51
C ARG A 43 6.46 3.35 -4.72
N GLN A 44 5.91 4.41 -4.14
CA GLN A 44 6.50 5.74 -4.25
C GLN A 44 7.85 5.85 -3.55
N LYS A 45 8.14 4.94 -2.64
CA LYS A 45 9.39 4.97 -1.87
C LYS A 45 10.42 3.96 -2.38
N VAL A 46 10.10 3.23 -3.44
CA VAL A 46 11.01 2.22 -3.97
C VAL A 46 12.04 2.90 -4.87
N VAL A 47 13.32 2.66 -4.61
CA VAL A 47 14.40 3.24 -5.38
C VAL A 47 14.43 2.60 -6.77
N ASP A 48 14.75 3.44 -7.78
CA ASP A 48 14.92 2.98 -9.17
C ASP A 48 13.69 2.26 -9.74
N GLY A 49 12.52 2.46 -9.16
CA GLY A 49 11.30 1.87 -9.70
C GLY A 49 11.31 0.35 -9.75
N ARG A 50 12.03 -0.29 -8.84
CA ARG A 50 12.11 -1.74 -8.80
C ARG A 50 10.73 -2.37 -8.68
N PRO A 51 10.41 -3.39 -9.47
CA PRO A 51 9.11 -4.03 -9.39
C PRO A 51 8.98 -4.90 -8.14
N ALA A 52 7.75 -5.14 -7.73
CA ALA A 52 7.48 -5.99 -6.59
C ALA A 52 7.83 -7.43 -6.91
N ARG A 53 8.50 -8.10 -5.98
CA ARG A 53 8.84 -9.51 -6.11
C ARG A 53 8.01 -10.37 -5.16
N SER A 54 7.75 -9.87 -3.97
CA SER A 54 6.90 -10.58 -3.03
C SER A 54 6.23 -9.57 -2.13
N LEU A 55 5.02 -9.91 -1.70
CA LEU A 55 4.24 -9.07 -0.80
C LEU A 55 3.61 -9.98 0.24
N ALA A 56 3.68 -9.56 1.49
CA ALA A 56 2.97 -10.23 2.57
C ALA A 56 2.05 -9.20 3.19
N ILE A 57 0.76 -9.49 3.24
CA ILE A 57 -0.25 -8.54 3.70
C ILE A 57 -0.94 -9.11 4.92
N THR A 58 -1.08 -8.29 5.95
CA THR A 58 -1.83 -8.66 7.15
C THR A 58 -2.93 -7.64 7.35
N PHE A 59 -4.16 -8.11 7.45
CA PHE A 59 -5.28 -7.25 7.80
C PHE A 59 -5.39 -7.27 9.32
N VAL A 60 -4.93 -6.20 9.95
CA VAL A 60 -4.75 -6.15 11.40
C VAL A 60 -6.06 -5.82 12.11
N GLY A 61 -6.83 -4.91 11.54
CA GLY A 61 -8.09 -4.53 12.14
C GLY A 61 -9.08 -4.11 11.07
N PRO A 62 -10.33 -3.86 11.47
CA PRO A 62 -11.34 -3.46 10.50
C PRO A 62 -11.05 -2.06 9.99
N ALA A 63 -11.10 -1.90 8.69
CA ALA A 63 -11.00 -0.59 8.06
C ALA A 63 -12.41 -0.07 7.78
N ALA A 64 -12.59 1.23 7.93
CA ALA A 64 -13.90 1.85 7.75
C ALA A 64 -13.89 2.86 6.61
N PRO A 65 -14.94 2.90 5.79
CA PRO A 65 -15.07 3.96 4.81
C PRO A 65 -15.32 5.29 5.53
N GLU A 66 -15.08 6.40 4.84
CA GLU A 66 -15.30 7.75 5.33
C GLU A 66 -14.39 8.18 6.49
N VAL A 67 -13.47 7.31 6.89
CA VAL A 67 -12.49 7.65 7.92
C VAL A 67 -11.16 7.87 7.22
N PRO A 68 -10.47 8.98 7.48
CA PRO A 68 -9.19 9.25 6.82
C PRO A 68 -8.18 8.13 7.03
N ILE A 69 -7.51 7.77 5.97
CA ILE A 69 -6.47 6.74 5.97
C ILE A 69 -5.14 7.45 5.81
N THR A 70 -4.22 7.19 6.71
CA THR A 70 -2.85 7.67 6.55
C THR A 70 -1.95 6.49 6.29
N PHE A 71 -0.81 6.75 5.64
CA PHE A 71 0.11 5.70 5.26
C PHE A 71 1.48 6.00 5.84
N GLU A 72 2.13 4.98 6.37
CA GLU A 72 3.51 5.07 6.81
C GLU A 72 4.29 4.03 6.05
N VAL A 73 5.38 4.44 5.44
CA VAL A 73 6.22 3.53 4.69
C VAL A 73 7.64 3.64 5.23
N GLU A 74 8.17 2.50 5.60
CA GLU A 74 9.51 2.41 6.15
C GLU A 74 10.37 1.56 5.22
N VAL A 75 11.49 2.12 4.77
CA VAL A 75 12.43 1.35 3.98
C VAL A 75 13.32 0.62 4.97
N LEU A 76 13.15 -0.69 5.05
CA LEU A 76 13.92 -1.50 5.98
C LEU A 76 15.33 -1.70 5.48
N ARG A 77 15.48 -1.84 4.17
CA ARG A 77 16.77 -2.01 3.57
C ARG A 77 16.72 -1.72 2.07
N ASP A 78 17.67 -0.94 1.57
CA ASP A 78 17.89 -0.78 0.13
C ASP A 78 19.18 -1.50 -0.20
N GLY A 79 19.06 -2.73 -0.61
CA GLY A 79 20.20 -3.51 -1.03
C GLY A 79 20.56 -3.21 -2.47
N LYS A 80 21.63 -3.81 -2.93
CA LYS A 80 22.10 -3.60 -4.27
C LYS A 80 21.07 -4.02 -5.31
N ALA A 81 20.39 -5.12 -5.09
CA ALA A 81 19.42 -5.65 -6.02
C ALA A 81 17.99 -5.66 -5.48
N VAL A 82 17.82 -5.63 -4.18
CA VAL A 82 16.51 -5.80 -3.56
C VAL A 82 16.30 -4.75 -2.47
N SER A 83 15.12 -4.14 -2.50
CA SER A 83 14.67 -3.25 -1.44
C SER A 83 13.59 -3.96 -0.64
N THR A 84 13.63 -3.82 0.67
CA THR A 84 12.59 -4.38 1.54
C THR A 84 11.93 -3.24 2.28
N LEU A 85 10.62 -3.16 2.16
CA LEU A 85 9.85 -2.07 2.74
C LEU A 85 8.73 -2.61 3.59
N LEU A 86 8.35 -1.81 4.59
CA LEU A 86 7.21 -2.12 5.44
C LEU A 86 6.24 -0.95 5.35
N GLY A 87 5.01 -1.25 5.01
CA GLY A 87 3.97 -0.24 4.90
C GLY A 87 2.87 -0.46 5.92
N ARG A 88 2.33 0.62 6.43
CA ARG A 88 1.20 0.58 7.37
C ARG A 88 0.14 1.54 6.88
N ALA A 89 -1.10 1.07 6.86
CA ALA A 89 -2.25 1.95 6.65
C ALA A 89 -2.93 2.11 7.99
N LEU A 90 -3.19 3.36 8.37
CA LEU A 90 -3.71 3.67 9.69
C LEU A 90 -5.00 4.45 9.59
N GLN A 91 -5.89 4.22 10.53
CA GLN A 91 -7.08 5.03 10.72
C GLN A 91 -7.16 5.35 12.22
N ASN A 92 -7.33 6.63 12.54
CA ASN A 92 -7.36 7.09 13.93
C ASN A 92 -6.12 6.65 14.71
N GLY A 93 -4.98 6.63 14.03
CA GLY A 93 -3.71 6.28 14.68
C GLY A 93 -3.49 4.80 14.91
N GLU A 94 -4.41 3.96 14.44
CA GLU A 94 -4.29 2.51 14.63
C GLU A 94 -4.04 1.82 13.29
N VAL A 95 -3.16 0.83 13.29
CA VAL A 95 -2.85 0.11 12.07
C VAL A 95 -4.03 -0.79 11.70
N VAL A 96 -4.53 -0.63 10.49
CA VAL A 96 -5.59 -1.49 9.98
C VAL A 96 -5.07 -2.47 8.93
N THR A 97 -4.01 -2.10 8.23
CA THR A 97 -3.40 -3.00 7.23
C THR A 97 -1.90 -2.85 7.29
N LEU A 98 -1.20 -3.96 7.21
CA LEU A 98 0.25 -4.01 7.23
C LEU A 98 0.72 -4.76 5.99
N MET A 99 1.75 -4.26 5.33
CA MET A 99 2.29 -4.94 4.16
C MET A 99 3.81 -4.89 4.18
N GLN A 100 4.43 -6.04 4.02
CA GLN A 100 5.86 -6.10 3.84
C GLN A 100 6.14 -6.51 2.41
N GLY A 101 7.00 -5.78 1.73
CA GLY A 101 7.28 -6.04 0.34
C GLY A 101 8.76 -6.10 0.02
N SER A 102 9.12 -6.97 -0.89
CA SER A 102 10.45 -7.02 -1.48
C SER A 102 10.33 -6.58 -2.92
N PHE A 103 11.16 -5.64 -3.31
CA PHE A 103 11.15 -5.05 -4.65
C PHE A 103 12.53 -5.20 -5.26
N GLY A 104 12.59 -5.61 -6.51
CA GLY A 104 13.86 -5.75 -7.19
C GLY A 104 13.68 -6.17 -8.62
N ALA A 105 14.73 -6.00 -9.41
CA ALA A 105 14.71 -6.47 -10.78
C ALA A 105 14.58 -7.97 -10.76
N GLY A 106 13.78 -8.49 -11.66
CA GLY A 106 13.62 -9.92 -11.77
C GLY A 106 14.95 -10.53 -12.06
N ARG A 107 15.36 -11.49 -11.23
CA ARG A 107 16.55 -12.19 -11.55
C ARG A 107 16.23 -13.06 -12.70
N GLU A 108 17.11 -13.03 -13.65
CA GLU A 108 16.99 -13.98 -14.69
C GLU A 108 17.05 -15.29 -13.97
N SER A 109 16.03 -16.00 -14.14
CA SER A 109 15.99 -17.24 -13.49
C SER A 109 17.02 -18.08 -14.11
N VAL A 110 18.05 -18.20 -13.41
CA VAL A 110 19.09 -18.99 -13.92
C VAL A 110 18.99 -20.36 -13.41
N VAL A 111 17.93 -20.66 -13.01
CA VAL A 111 17.76 -22.01 -12.53
C VAL A 111 17.41 -22.93 -13.61
#